data_c2407a0ffbf579ae305824a8cf0c5a08
#
_entry.id   c2407a0ffbf579ae305824a8cf0c5a08
#
_cell.length_a   1.000
_cell.length_b   1.000
_cell.length_c   1.000
_cell.angle_alpha   90.00
_cell.angle_beta   90.00
_cell.angle_gamma   90.00
#
_symmetry.space_group_name_H-M   'P 1'
#
loop_
_entity.id
_entity.type
_entity.pdbx_description
1 polymer ?
#
loop_
_entity_poly.entity_id
_entity_poly.type
_entity_poly.pdbx_seq_one_letter_code
_entity_poly.pdbx_strand_id
1 'polypeptide(L)'
;MRYFLTLFLVVVLFVSGCKTFVSAPINFPAPYDLNITTGESLATISHQLVNDHVIRSSRVFSLFMEAFGSDKTISQGEYYFKTPSSALTIAMRISGKEFGITDKKITFPEGYTTIQMATHLGEVFPNFNTIEFLDLTKDAQGYLFPDTYRFFPSVTPELVIAAMKTNYQEKLTPLRADIAASGHTESQIIIMASIIEKEAKGTSDSPT
;
A
#
# COMPACT_ATOMS: atom_id res chain seq x y z
N MET A 1 0.93 55.25 18.16
CA MET A 1 2.14 54.43 18.28
C MET A 1 2.00 53.32 19.34
N ARG A 2 1.43 53.55 20.52
CA ARG A 2 1.27 52.51 21.61
C ARG A 2 0.32 51.36 21.21
N TYR A 3 -0.79 51.67 20.55
CA TYR A 3 -1.76 50.64 20.11
C TYR A 3 -1.23 49.77 18.94
N PHE A 4 -0.35 50.30 18.10
CA PHE A 4 0.28 49.54 17.04
C PHE A 4 1.29 48.52 17.57
N LEU A 5 1.99 48.88 18.66
CA LEU A 5 2.93 48.02 19.33
C LEU A 5 2.22 46.89 20.07
N THR A 6 1.08 47.17 20.73
CA THR A 6 0.27 46.16 21.41
C THR A 6 -0.40 45.21 20.43
N LEU A 7 -0.93 45.72 19.32
CA LEU A 7 -1.50 44.84 18.26
C LEU A 7 -0.44 43.97 17.64
N PHE A 8 0.74 44.51 17.35
CA PHE A 8 1.88 43.74 16.84
C PHE A 8 2.32 42.65 17.83
N LEU A 9 2.40 42.93 19.13
CA LEU A 9 2.76 41.97 20.15
C LEU A 9 1.72 40.85 20.26
N VAL A 10 0.44 41.18 20.20
CA VAL A 10 -0.67 40.19 20.22
C VAL A 10 -0.62 39.28 18.97
N VAL A 11 -0.36 39.86 17.80
CA VAL A 11 -0.22 39.07 16.57
C VAL A 11 1.00 38.16 16.61
N VAL A 12 2.13 38.63 17.13
CA VAL A 12 3.36 37.82 17.28
C VAL A 12 3.14 36.68 18.27
N LEU A 13 2.46 36.96 19.40
CA LEU A 13 2.10 35.92 20.39
C LEU A 13 1.10 34.90 19.81
N PHE A 14 0.13 35.35 19.03
CA PHE A 14 -0.84 34.48 18.37
C PHE A 14 -0.17 33.58 17.31
N VAL A 15 0.71 34.14 16.49
CA VAL A 15 1.48 33.38 15.46
C VAL A 15 2.47 32.44 16.12
N SER A 16 3.13 32.83 17.22
CA SER A 16 4.03 31.96 17.98
C SER A 16 3.28 30.83 18.69
N GLY A 17 2.10 31.12 19.27
CA GLY A 17 1.24 30.12 19.90
C GLY A 17 0.70 29.11 18.89
N CYS A 18 0.32 29.55 17.69
CA CYS A 18 -0.17 28.69 16.63
C CYS A 18 0.92 27.70 16.13
N LYS A 19 2.19 28.15 16.04
CA LYS A 19 3.31 27.28 15.64
C LYS A 19 3.53 26.11 16.60
N THR A 20 3.33 26.30 17.90
CA THR A 20 3.52 25.23 18.88
C THR A 20 2.49 24.12 18.78
N PHE A 21 1.26 24.40 18.38
CA PHE A 21 0.20 23.39 18.23
C PHE A 21 0.21 22.70 16.86
N VAL A 22 0.79 23.33 15.86
CA VAL A 22 0.90 22.79 14.51
C VAL A 22 2.14 21.91 14.33
N SER A 23 3.26 22.26 15.00
CA SER A 23 4.52 21.52 14.90
C SER A 23 4.40 20.11 15.49
N ALA A 24 5.23 19.20 14.99
CA ALA A 24 5.34 17.84 15.55
C ALA A 24 5.64 17.90 17.04
N PRO A 25 5.10 16.99 17.86
CA PRO A 25 5.49 16.79 19.26
C PRO A 25 7.00 16.43 19.34
N ILE A 26 7.64 16.80 20.46
CA ILE A 26 9.08 16.46 20.70
C ILE A 26 9.27 14.94 20.82
N ASN A 27 8.25 14.27 21.36
CA ASN A 27 8.22 12.82 21.57
C ASN A 27 7.45 12.09 20.45
N PHE A 28 7.43 12.63 19.22
CA PHE A 28 6.84 11.96 18.07
C PHE A 28 7.47 10.58 17.88
N PRO A 29 6.69 9.50 17.82
CA PRO A 29 7.20 8.12 17.72
C PRO A 29 7.61 7.79 16.28
N ALA A 30 8.66 8.40 15.74
CA ALA A 30 9.13 8.10 14.39
C ALA A 30 10.04 6.86 14.36
N PRO A 31 9.85 5.90 13.45
CA PRO A 31 8.79 5.85 12.43
C PRO A 31 7.41 5.53 13.01
N TYR A 32 6.34 6.03 12.40
CA TYR A 32 4.97 5.80 12.86
C TYR A 32 4.07 5.33 11.72
N ASP A 33 3.33 4.25 11.99
CA ASP A 33 2.35 3.66 11.09
C ASP A 33 0.93 3.98 11.59
N LEU A 34 0.15 4.66 10.75
CA LEU A 34 -1.27 4.91 11.00
C LEU A 34 -2.09 4.08 10.04
N ASN A 35 -2.83 3.13 10.57
CA ASN A 35 -3.80 2.37 9.78
C ASN A 35 -5.20 2.95 10.01
N ILE A 36 -5.83 3.43 8.94
CA ILE A 36 -7.20 3.95 8.96
C ILE A 36 -8.12 2.93 8.30
N THR A 37 -9.03 2.36 9.08
CA THR A 37 -9.98 1.36 8.58
C THR A 37 -11.29 2.00 8.09
N THR A 38 -12.03 1.21 7.31
CA THR A 38 -13.31 1.68 6.74
C THR A 38 -14.30 2.05 7.84
N GLY A 39 -14.85 3.26 7.78
CA GLY A 39 -15.88 3.72 8.72
C GLY A 39 -15.35 4.36 10.01
N GLU A 40 -14.05 4.49 10.18
CA GLU A 40 -13.49 5.24 11.29
C GLU A 40 -13.83 6.73 11.21
N SER A 41 -14.20 7.31 12.35
CA SER A 41 -14.55 8.73 12.42
C SER A 41 -13.30 9.61 12.56
N LEU A 42 -13.40 10.86 12.08
CA LEU A 42 -12.36 11.87 12.29
C LEU A 42 -12.03 12.04 13.79
N ALA A 43 -13.04 11.97 14.64
CA ALA A 43 -12.85 12.06 16.08
C ALA A 43 -11.99 10.91 16.61
N THR A 44 -12.27 9.67 16.21
CA THR A 44 -11.50 8.48 16.61
C THR A 44 -10.04 8.62 16.22
N ILE A 45 -9.78 8.93 14.95
CA ILE A 45 -8.42 9.07 14.40
C ILE A 45 -7.67 10.22 15.08
N SER A 46 -8.33 11.37 15.26
CA SER A 46 -7.70 12.53 15.91
C SER A 46 -7.34 12.26 17.37
N HIS A 47 -8.17 11.52 18.11
CA HIS A 47 -7.86 11.09 19.48
C HIS A 47 -6.73 10.06 19.53
N GLN A 48 -6.72 9.09 18.62
CA GLN A 48 -5.61 8.13 18.49
C GLN A 48 -4.28 8.86 18.25
N LEU A 49 -4.23 9.78 17.28
CA LEU A 49 -3.01 10.55 16.98
C LEU A 49 -2.50 11.39 18.15
N VAL A 50 -3.40 11.88 19.02
CA VAL A 50 -3.01 12.59 20.26
C VAL A 50 -2.45 11.60 21.28
N ASN A 51 -3.13 10.47 21.50
CA ASN A 51 -2.71 9.44 22.46
C ASN A 51 -1.35 8.85 22.08
N ASP A 52 -1.10 8.66 20.80
CA ASP A 52 0.16 8.15 20.23
C ASP A 52 1.25 9.24 20.14
N HIS A 53 1.00 10.43 20.63
CA HIS A 53 1.92 11.58 20.59
C HIS A 53 2.35 12.00 19.19
N VAL A 54 1.53 11.76 18.20
CA VAL A 54 1.77 12.11 16.80
C VAL A 54 1.36 13.55 16.50
N ILE A 55 0.29 14.02 17.15
CA ILE A 55 -0.17 15.41 17.12
C ILE A 55 -0.38 15.94 18.54
N ARG A 56 -0.40 17.26 18.70
CA ARG A 56 -0.59 17.91 20.01
C ARG A 56 -2.05 18.20 20.34
N SER A 57 -2.91 18.33 19.33
CA SER A 57 -4.31 18.74 19.50
C SER A 57 -5.22 18.14 18.45
N SER A 58 -6.21 17.38 18.91
CA SER A 58 -7.26 16.83 18.06
C SER A 58 -8.07 17.93 17.35
N ARG A 59 -8.36 19.04 18.04
CA ARG A 59 -9.11 20.16 17.47
C ARG A 59 -8.39 20.83 16.31
N VAL A 60 -7.09 21.09 16.45
CA VAL A 60 -6.27 21.71 15.40
C VAL A 60 -6.18 20.78 14.19
N PHE A 61 -6.01 19.50 14.43
CA PHE A 61 -5.99 18.49 13.35
C PHE A 61 -7.34 18.40 12.63
N SER A 62 -8.46 18.34 13.36
CA SER A 62 -9.80 18.32 12.77
C SER A 62 -10.08 19.55 11.92
N LEU A 63 -9.67 20.75 12.35
CA LEU A 63 -9.80 21.97 11.55
C LEU A 63 -9.02 21.87 10.22
N PHE A 64 -7.82 21.28 10.23
CA PHE A 64 -7.08 21.06 8.99
C PHE A 64 -7.77 20.04 8.09
N MET A 65 -8.29 18.95 8.64
CA MET A 65 -9.02 17.95 7.86
C MET A 65 -10.29 18.55 7.23
N GLU A 66 -11.01 19.41 7.94
CA GLU A 66 -12.18 20.14 7.41
C GLU A 66 -11.79 21.13 6.31
N ALA A 67 -10.65 21.80 6.46
CA ALA A 67 -10.16 22.78 5.48
C ALA A 67 -9.64 22.16 4.18
N PHE A 68 -9.03 20.97 4.27
CA PHE A 68 -8.41 20.29 3.12
C PHE A 68 -9.24 19.12 2.58
N GLY A 69 -10.19 18.58 3.35
CA GLY A 69 -11.08 17.52 2.94
C GLY A 69 -12.27 18.07 2.17
N SER A 70 -12.28 17.95 0.85
CA SER A 70 -13.43 18.32 0.02
C SER A 70 -14.63 17.36 0.18
N ASP A 71 -14.41 16.17 0.74
CA ASP A 71 -15.43 15.19 1.10
C ASP A 71 -15.20 14.73 2.55
N LYS A 72 -16.27 14.65 3.33
CA LYS A 72 -16.28 14.27 4.76
C LYS A 72 -15.75 12.85 5.04
N THR A 73 -15.18 12.18 4.06
CA THR A 73 -14.64 10.82 4.16
C THR A 73 -13.13 10.86 4.28
N ILE A 74 -12.64 10.41 5.44
CA ILE A 74 -11.22 10.14 5.63
C ILE A 74 -10.86 8.94 4.76
N SER A 75 -9.79 9.09 3.98
CA SER A 75 -9.33 8.00 3.14
C SER A 75 -8.76 6.87 3.98
N GLN A 76 -9.37 5.69 3.85
CA GLN A 76 -8.85 4.46 4.44
C GLN A 76 -7.49 4.11 3.84
N GLY A 77 -6.62 3.50 4.64
CA GLY A 77 -5.31 3.03 4.19
C GLY A 77 -4.24 3.14 5.27
N GLU A 78 -3.07 2.65 4.95
CA GLU A 78 -1.90 2.68 5.82
C GLU A 78 -1.03 3.89 5.47
N TYR A 79 -0.81 4.77 6.46
CA TYR A 79 0.00 5.97 6.32
C TYR A 79 1.29 5.83 7.11
N TYR A 80 2.42 5.90 6.43
CA TYR A 80 3.74 5.78 7.03
C TYR A 80 4.42 7.15 7.17
N PHE A 81 4.82 7.48 8.40
CA PHE A 81 5.54 8.71 8.73
C PHE A 81 6.96 8.36 9.19
N LYS A 82 7.92 8.43 8.27
CA LYS A 82 9.32 8.11 8.54
C LYS A 82 9.97 9.08 9.53
N THR A 83 9.55 10.34 9.51
CA THR A 83 10.10 11.43 10.32
C THR A 83 8.98 12.19 11.02
N PRO A 84 9.28 12.87 12.16
CA PRO A 84 8.32 13.73 12.82
C PRO A 84 7.66 14.70 11.84
N SER A 85 6.33 14.69 11.80
CA SER A 85 5.53 15.47 10.86
C SER A 85 4.57 16.39 11.60
N SER A 86 4.32 17.58 11.03
CA SER A 86 3.37 18.53 11.62
C SER A 86 1.92 18.05 11.45
N ALA A 87 1.02 18.48 12.33
CA ALA A 87 -0.40 18.17 12.22
C ALA A 87 -0.99 18.60 10.86
N LEU A 88 -0.51 19.70 10.29
CA LEU A 88 -0.85 20.15 8.95
C LEU A 88 -0.41 19.17 7.88
N THR A 89 0.86 18.73 7.92
CA THR A 89 1.41 17.75 6.96
C THR A 89 0.66 16.43 7.02
N ILE A 90 0.34 15.96 8.24
CA ILE A 90 -0.43 14.72 8.43
C ILE A 90 -1.82 14.85 7.82
N ALA A 91 -2.52 15.97 8.10
CA ALA A 91 -3.85 16.24 7.53
C ALA A 91 -3.83 16.32 6.00
N MET A 92 -2.85 17.02 5.41
CA MET A 92 -2.70 17.10 3.95
C MET A 92 -2.46 15.72 3.32
N ARG A 93 -1.61 14.89 3.93
CA ARG A 93 -1.32 13.55 3.42
C ARG A 93 -2.54 12.63 3.49
N ILE A 94 -3.28 12.65 4.60
CA ILE A 94 -4.51 11.84 4.75
C ILE A 94 -5.58 12.32 3.76
N SER A 95 -5.75 13.62 3.60
CA SER A 95 -6.71 14.20 2.63
C SER A 95 -6.31 13.95 1.18
N GLY A 96 -5.00 13.99 0.88
CA GLY A 96 -4.44 13.76 -0.46
C GLY A 96 -4.24 12.29 -0.81
N LYS A 97 -4.52 11.35 0.10
CA LYS A 97 -4.21 9.91 -0.05
C LYS A 97 -2.71 9.64 -0.27
N GLU A 98 -1.88 10.48 0.33
CA GLU A 98 -0.43 10.31 0.27
C GLU A 98 0.06 9.38 1.38
N PHE A 99 0.02 8.10 1.14
CA PHE A 99 0.31 7.05 2.13
C PHE A 99 1.74 7.10 2.66
N GLY A 100 2.67 7.76 1.95
CA GLY A 100 4.08 7.92 2.36
C GLY A 100 4.87 6.62 2.32
N ILE A 101 4.22 5.52 1.97
CA ILE A 101 4.83 4.23 1.72
C ILE A 101 5.04 4.17 0.22
N THR A 102 6.28 4.12 -0.22
CA THR A 102 6.59 3.87 -1.62
C THR A 102 6.31 2.40 -1.88
N ASP A 103 5.36 2.12 -2.76
CA ASP A 103 5.17 0.78 -3.28
C ASP A 103 6.47 0.26 -3.91
N LYS A 104 6.78 -0.98 -3.66
CA LYS A 104 7.91 -1.67 -4.28
C LYS A 104 7.44 -2.40 -5.52
N LYS A 105 8.20 -2.25 -6.59
CA LYS A 105 8.00 -3.00 -7.82
C LYS A 105 8.63 -4.38 -7.66
N ILE A 106 7.87 -5.43 -7.97
CA ILE A 106 8.36 -6.81 -8.03
C ILE A 106 7.92 -7.43 -9.36
N THR A 107 8.84 -8.11 -10.03
CA THR A 107 8.57 -8.78 -11.31
C THR A 107 8.70 -10.28 -11.12
N PHE A 108 7.68 -11.01 -11.50
CA PHE A 108 7.72 -12.47 -11.60
C PHE A 108 7.89 -12.86 -13.05
N PRO A 109 9.07 -13.36 -13.47
CA PRO A 109 9.29 -13.87 -14.80
C PRO A 109 8.39 -15.05 -15.12
N GLU A 110 8.13 -15.25 -16.40
CA GLU A 110 7.45 -16.44 -16.89
C GLU A 110 8.23 -17.70 -16.51
N GLY A 111 7.50 -18.77 -16.14
CA GLY A 111 8.07 -20.03 -15.69
C GLY A 111 8.49 -20.08 -14.24
N TYR A 112 8.28 -19.03 -13.44
CA TYR A 112 8.53 -19.09 -12.00
C TYR A 112 7.58 -20.09 -11.32
N THR A 113 8.14 -20.92 -10.47
CA THR A 113 7.37 -21.76 -9.54
C THR A 113 6.88 -20.93 -8.35
N THR A 114 5.87 -21.42 -7.64
CA THR A 114 5.39 -20.77 -6.39
C THR A 114 6.49 -20.64 -5.34
N ILE A 115 7.45 -21.59 -5.29
CA ILE A 115 8.62 -21.54 -4.39
C ILE A 115 9.53 -20.36 -4.77
N GLN A 116 9.82 -20.17 -6.06
CA GLN A 116 10.64 -19.05 -6.53
C GLN A 116 9.93 -17.71 -6.29
N MET A 117 8.61 -17.66 -6.48
CA MET A 117 7.81 -16.46 -6.16
C MET A 117 7.89 -16.14 -4.67
N ALA A 118 7.73 -17.14 -3.79
CA ALA A 118 7.81 -16.96 -2.33
C ALA A 118 9.19 -16.44 -1.91
N THR A 119 10.27 -17.02 -2.45
CA THR A 119 11.64 -16.60 -2.16
C THR A 119 11.84 -15.14 -2.57
N HIS A 120 11.44 -14.78 -3.79
CA HIS A 120 11.57 -13.41 -4.29
C HIS A 120 10.73 -12.40 -3.50
N LEU A 121 9.51 -12.79 -3.08
CA LEU A 121 8.69 -11.96 -2.17
C LEU A 121 9.39 -11.73 -0.83
N GLY A 122 9.99 -12.76 -0.23
CA GLY A 122 10.73 -12.63 1.03
C GLY A 122 11.98 -11.73 0.92
N GLU A 123 12.66 -11.75 -0.22
CA GLU A 123 13.81 -10.86 -0.49
C GLU A 123 13.39 -9.38 -0.62
N VAL A 124 12.28 -9.13 -1.32
CA VAL A 124 11.79 -7.76 -1.56
C VAL A 124 11.04 -7.20 -0.35
N PHE A 125 10.30 -8.05 0.36
CA PHE A 125 9.45 -7.71 1.51
C PHE A 125 9.87 -8.51 2.75
N PRO A 126 10.79 -8.00 3.60
CA PRO A 126 11.37 -8.77 4.71
C PRO A 126 10.35 -9.29 5.74
N ASN A 127 9.19 -8.65 5.85
CA ASN A 127 8.11 -9.06 6.78
C ASN A 127 7.05 -9.95 6.10
N PHE A 128 7.26 -10.34 4.85
CA PHE A 128 6.29 -11.16 4.12
C PHE A 128 6.29 -12.61 4.63
N ASN A 129 5.09 -13.14 4.88
CA ASN A 129 4.95 -14.53 5.34
C ASN A 129 5.01 -15.50 4.15
N THR A 130 6.23 -15.93 3.81
CA THR A 130 6.50 -16.85 2.70
C THR A 130 5.90 -18.25 2.92
N ILE A 131 5.83 -18.70 4.19
CA ILE A 131 5.26 -20.01 4.55
C ILE A 131 3.75 -20.03 4.26
N GLU A 132 3.05 -19.00 4.70
CA GLU A 132 1.61 -18.84 4.46
C GLU A 132 1.30 -18.68 2.96
N PHE A 133 2.12 -17.92 2.23
CA PHE A 133 2.00 -17.81 0.78
C PHE A 133 2.09 -19.19 0.10
N LEU A 134 3.09 -20.01 0.46
CA LEU A 134 3.26 -21.36 -0.08
C LEU A 134 2.07 -22.27 0.27
N ASP A 135 1.55 -22.14 1.49
CA ASP A 135 0.38 -22.93 1.91
C ASP A 135 -0.88 -22.58 1.11
N LEU A 136 -1.16 -21.28 0.94
CA LEU A 136 -2.30 -20.77 0.19
C LEU A 136 -2.20 -21.00 -1.33
N THR A 137 -1.00 -21.28 -1.84
CA THR A 137 -0.77 -21.46 -3.29
C THR A 137 -0.55 -22.91 -3.72
N LYS A 138 -0.72 -23.89 -2.82
CA LYS A 138 -0.53 -25.34 -3.12
C LYS A 138 -1.27 -25.77 -4.38
N ASP A 139 -2.52 -25.34 -4.54
CA ASP A 139 -3.38 -25.69 -5.66
C ASP A 139 -3.55 -24.56 -6.68
N ALA A 140 -2.72 -23.52 -6.60
CA ALA A 140 -2.84 -22.33 -7.45
C ALA A 140 -1.76 -22.24 -8.53
N GLN A 141 -0.91 -23.28 -8.67
CA GLN A 141 0.13 -23.30 -9.69
C GLN A 141 -0.48 -23.22 -11.09
N GLY A 142 0.03 -22.32 -11.93
CA GLY A 142 -0.51 -22.03 -13.25
C GLY A 142 -1.63 -20.98 -13.29
N TYR A 143 -2.19 -20.61 -12.12
CA TYR A 143 -3.25 -19.58 -12.00
C TYR A 143 -2.76 -18.26 -11.41
N LEU A 144 -1.48 -18.17 -11.07
CA LEU A 144 -0.82 -16.95 -10.63
C LEU A 144 -0.07 -16.34 -11.83
N PHE A 145 -0.64 -15.31 -12.44
CA PHE A 145 -0.09 -14.78 -13.68
C PHE A 145 1.26 -14.10 -13.45
N PRO A 146 2.33 -14.49 -14.18
CA PRO A 146 3.63 -13.83 -14.10
C PRO A 146 3.56 -12.45 -14.77
N ASP A 147 3.87 -11.40 -14.00
CA ASP A 147 3.86 -10.02 -14.46
C ASP A 147 4.66 -9.16 -13.47
N THR A 148 4.67 -7.87 -13.71
CA THR A 148 5.21 -6.88 -12.77
C THR A 148 4.09 -6.30 -11.92
N TYR A 149 4.24 -6.46 -10.62
CA TYR A 149 3.29 -5.96 -9.62
C TYR A 149 3.91 -4.85 -8.77
N ARG A 150 3.07 -4.06 -8.13
CA ARG A 150 3.46 -3.04 -7.16
C ARG A 150 2.71 -3.29 -5.87
N PHE A 151 3.45 -3.50 -4.79
CA PHE A 151 2.89 -3.76 -3.48
C PHE A 151 3.51 -2.85 -2.43
N PHE A 152 2.72 -2.49 -1.43
CA PHE A 152 3.22 -1.83 -0.25
C PHE A 152 4.06 -2.79 0.61
N PRO A 153 5.02 -2.29 1.43
CA PRO A 153 5.84 -3.14 2.30
C PRO A 153 5.07 -4.03 3.29
N SER A 154 3.83 -3.67 3.61
CA SER A 154 2.90 -4.42 4.47
C SER A 154 2.04 -5.43 3.71
N VAL A 155 2.36 -5.74 2.46
CA VAL A 155 1.57 -6.68 1.64
C VAL A 155 1.48 -8.05 2.30
N THR A 156 0.26 -8.61 2.30
CA THR A 156 -0.01 -9.97 2.79
C THR A 156 -0.03 -10.99 1.65
N PRO A 157 0.15 -12.30 1.96
CA PRO A 157 0.04 -13.37 0.97
C PRO A 157 -1.27 -13.34 0.18
N GLU A 158 -2.39 -13.11 0.85
CA GLU A 158 -3.71 -13.05 0.22
C GLU A 158 -3.81 -11.93 -0.81
N LEU A 159 -3.27 -10.74 -0.50
CA LEU A 159 -3.28 -9.61 -1.41
C LEU A 159 -2.44 -9.88 -2.67
N VAL A 160 -1.26 -10.51 -2.51
CA VAL A 160 -0.43 -10.92 -3.65
C VAL A 160 -1.19 -11.91 -4.52
N ILE A 161 -1.73 -12.97 -3.92
CA ILE A 161 -2.48 -14.02 -4.62
C ILE A 161 -3.70 -13.44 -5.33
N ALA A 162 -4.45 -12.56 -4.66
CA ALA A 162 -5.61 -11.90 -5.26
C ALA A 162 -5.23 -11.07 -6.48
N ALA A 163 -4.16 -10.27 -6.39
CA ALA A 163 -3.67 -9.46 -7.50
C ALA A 163 -3.24 -10.32 -8.70
N MET A 164 -2.50 -11.42 -8.45
CA MET A 164 -2.03 -12.33 -9.49
C MET A 164 -3.18 -13.11 -10.15
N LYS A 165 -4.16 -13.54 -9.36
CA LYS A 165 -5.38 -14.21 -9.88
C LYS A 165 -6.26 -13.25 -10.68
N THR A 166 -6.39 -12.00 -10.25
CA THR A 166 -7.14 -10.98 -11.00
C THR A 166 -6.50 -10.75 -12.36
N ASN A 167 -5.19 -10.54 -12.40
CA ASN A 167 -4.46 -10.37 -13.66
C ASN A 167 -4.60 -11.61 -14.57
N TYR A 168 -4.53 -12.82 -13.99
CA TYR A 168 -4.80 -14.06 -14.73
C TYR A 168 -6.19 -14.04 -15.39
N GLN A 169 -7.24 -13.68 -14.66
CA GLN A 169 -8.60 -13.60 -15.20
C GLN A 169 -8.74 -12.54 -16.30
N GLU A 170 -8.08 -11.40 -16.15
CA GLU A 170 -8.04 -10.35 -17.16
C GLU A 170 -7.40 -10.84 -18.46
N LYS A 171 -6.24 -11.53 -18.35
CA LYS A 171 -5.53 -12.09 -19.52
C LYS A 171 -6.29 -13.24 -20.17
N LEU A 172 -7.01 -14.04 -19.38
CA LEU A 172 -7.81 -15.15 -19.87
C LEU A 172 -9.10 -14.70 -20.57
N THR A 173 -9.68 -13.58 -20.17
CA THR A 173 -10.98 -13.10 -20.67
C THR A 173 -11.07 -13.08 -22.20
N PRO A 174 -10.13 -12.51 -22.97
CA PRO A 174 -10.20 -12.51 -24.43
C PRO A 174 -10.07 -13.90 -25.06
N LEU A 175 -9.49 -14.88 -24.35
CA LEU A 175 -9.24 -16.24 -24.84
C LEU A 175 -10.39 -17.22 -24.52
N ARG A 176 -11.38 -16.82 -23.72
CA ARG A 176 -12.46 -17.72 -23.26
C ARG A 176 -13.27 -18.34 -24.40
N ALA A 177 -13.51 -17.58 -25.48
CA ALA A 177 -14.22 -18.10 -26.63
C ALA A 177 -13.43 -19.18 -27.37
N ASP A 178 -12.12 -18.99 -27.54
CA ASP A 178 -11.24 -19.94 -28.21
C ASP A 178 -11.05 -21.21 -27.36
N ILE A 179 -10.94 -21.05 -26.03
CA ILE A 179 -10.89 -22.16 -25.08
C ILE A 179 -12.17 -23.01 -25.19
N ALA A 180 -13.33 -22.37 -25.19
CA ALA A 180 -14.60 -23.07 -25.34
C ALA A 180 -14.72 -23.80 -26.69
N ALA A 181 -14.23 -23.21 -27.76
CA ALA A 181 -14.23 -23.80 -29.10
C ALA A 181 -13.24 -24.97 -29.25
N SER A 182 -12.16 -24.99 -28.45
CA SER A 182 -11.14 -26.05 -28.50
C SER A 182 -11.60 -27.42 -28.01
N GLY A 183 -12.71 -27.47 -27.25
CA GLY A 183 -13.20 -28.69 -26.60
C GLY A 183 -12.36 -29.16 -25.39
N HIS A 184 -11.36 -28.36 -24.98
CA HIS A 184 -10.53 -28.64 -23.81
C HIS A 184 -10.95 -27.76 -22.61
N THR A 185 -10.67 -28.28 -21.42
CA THR A 185 -10.84 -27.49 -20.19
C THR A 185 -9.71 -26.47 -20.05
N GLU A 186 -9.98 -25.38 -19.33
CA GLU A 186 -8.98 -24.37 -18.99
C GLU A 186 -7.73 -25.00 -18.36
N SER A 187 -7.90 -25.95 -17.43
CA SER A 187 -6.81 -26.66 -16.76
C SER A 187 -5.95 -27.47 -17.76
N GLN A 188 -6.57 -28.16 -18.74
CA GLN A 188 -5.84 -28.91 -19.78
C GLN A 188 -4.99 -27.99 -20.65
N ILE A 189 -5.52 -26.81 -20.99
CA ILE A 189 -4.80 -25.81 -21.79
C ILE A 189 -3.62 -25.26 -21.01
N ILE A 190 -3.78 -24.94 -19.70
CA ILE A 190 -2.70 -24.45 -18.84
C ILE A 190 -1.58 -25.50 -18.73
N ILE A 191 -1.94 -26.76 -18.51
CA ILE A 191 -0.96 -27.86 -18.41
C ILE A 191 -0.19 -27.97 -19.74
N MET A 192 -0.87 -27.95 -20.87
CA MET A 192 -0.24 -28.01 -22.19
C MET A 192 0.69 -26.80 -22.44
N ALA A 193 0.23 -25.60 -22.11
CA ALA A 193 1.04 -24.38 -22.23
C ALA A 193 2.30 -24.45 -21.36
N SER A 194 2.20 -24.97 -20.14
CA SER A 194 3.35 -25.15 -19.23
C SER A 194 4.38 -26.15 -19.78
N ILE A 195 3.93 -27.22 -20.45
CA ILE A 195 4.82 -28.19 -21.08
C ILE A 195 5.54 -27.53 -22.28
N ILE A 196 4.80 -26.84 -23.14
CA ILE A 196 5.35 -26.15 -24.32
C ILE A 196 6.38 -25.10 -23.90
N GLU A 197 6.08 -24.33 -22.85
CA GLU A 197 7.01 -23.31 -22.31
C GLU A 197 8.32 -23.95 -21.83
N LYS A 198 8.23 -25.08 -21.16
CA LYS A 198 9.40 -25.80 -20.64
C LYS A 198 10.27 -26.38 -21.74
N GLU A 199 9.67 -26.93 -22.79
CA GLU A 199 10.37 -27.45 -23.96
C GLU A 199 11.02 -26.33 -24.79
N ALA A 200 10.32 -25.20 -24.94
CA ALA A 200 10.87 -24.04 -25.65
C ALA A 200 12.10 -23.43 -24.93
N LYS A 201 12.14 -23.45 -23.62
CA LYS A 201 13.30 -23.01 -22.84
C LYS A 201 14.45 -24.02 -22.87
N GLY A 202 14.14 -25.32 -22.86
CA GLY A 202 15.15 -26.39 -22.90
C GLY A 202 15.92 -26.46 -24.21
N THR A 203 15.32 -26.02 -25.32
CA THR A 203 15.99 -26.01 -26.65
C THR A 203 16.92 -24.82 -26.84
N SER A 204 16.79 -23.73 -26.06
CA SER A 204 17.67 -22.56 -26.13
C SER A 204 18.99 -22.72 -25.35
N ASP A 205 19.11 -23.72 -24.49
CA ASP A 205 20.30 -23.99 -23.67
C ASP A 205 21.19 -25.13 -24.23
N SER A 206 20.89 -25.65 -25.41
CA SER A 206 21.79 -26.64 -26.05
C SER A 206 22.97 -25.90 -26.70
N PRO A 207 24.23 -26.11 -26.20
CA PRO A 207 25.40 -25.54 -26.86
C PRO A 207 25.61 -26.26 -28.24
N THR A 208 25.70 -25.46 -29.27
CA THR A 208 26.22 -25.86 -30.58
C THR A 208 27.71 -26.01 -30.57
#